data_7a3551d7e2640a0dd95342d9abf4d621
#
_entry.id   7a3551d7e2640a0dd95342d9abf4d621
#
_cell.length_a   1.000
_cell.length_b   1.000
_cell.length_c   1.000
_cell.angle_alpha   90.00
_cell.angle_beta   90.00
_cell.angle_gamma   90.00
#
_symmetry.space_group_name_H-M   'P 1'
#
loop_
_entity.id
_entity.type
_entity.pdbx_description
1 polymer ?
#
loop_
_entity_poly.entity_id
_entity_poly.type
_entity_poly.pdbx_seq_one_letter_code
_entity_poly.pdbx_strand_id
1 'polypeptide(L)'
;MSSELKEDLVFKALAHPRRRAMLDHLKEEARTTGMLCEAFADMDRCTVMQHLKVLEEADLVIVKREGRERWNHLNALPIKRINDRWISGYATHALTILDKLKADLEG
;
A
#
# COMPACT_ATOMS: atom_id res chain seq x y z
N MET A 1 -6.19 19.21 -3.21
CA MET A 1 -4.85 18.60 -3.37
C MET A 1 -4.69 18.12 -4.80
N SER A 2 -3.56 18.35 -5.42
CA SER A 2 -3.31 17.89 -6.78
C SER A 2 -3.18 16.37 -6.86
N SER A 3 -3.40 15.80 -8.05
CA SER A 3 -3.22 14.34 -8.28
C SER A 3 -1.78 13.90 -8.00
N GLU A 4 -0.79 14.73 -8.33
CA GLU A 4 0.62 14.43 -8.08
C GLU A 4 0.93 14.33 -6.59
N LEU A 5 0.40 15.24 -5.77
CA LEU A 5 0.57 15.20 -4.32
C LEU A 5 -0.11 13.98 -3.72
N LYS A 6 -1.26 13.59 -4.23
CA LYS A 6 -1.95 12.37 -3.79
C LYS A 6 -1.14 11.13 -4.12
N GLU A 7 -0.59 11.05 -5.32
CA GLU A 7 0.28 9.94 -5.73
C GLU A 7 1.53 9.87 -4.84
N ASP A 8 2.16 11.01 -4.58
CA ASP A 8 3.35 11.08 -3.73
C ASP A 8 3.08 10.55 -2.31
N LEU A 9 1.92 10.86 -1.75
CA LEU A 9 1.52 10.32 -0.45
C LEU A 9 1.39 8.80 -0.47
N VAL A 10 0.86 8.25 -1.57
CA VAL A 10 0.75 6.79 -1.74
C VAL A 10 2.15 6.16 -1.84
N PHE A 11 3.02 6.70 -2.67
CA PHE A 11 4.39 6.20 -2.79
C PHE A 11 5.14 6.28 -1.46
N LYS A 12 5.00 7.38 -0.73
CA LYS A 12 5.57 7.53 0.60
C LYS A 12 5.07 6.46 1.56
N ALA A 13 3.76 6.21 1.56
CA ALA A 13 3.17 5.19 2.41
C ALA A 13 3.69 3.79 2.08
N LEU A 14 3.85 3.47 0.79
CA LEU A 14 4.34 2.18 0.32
C LEU A 14 5.85 2.01 0.46
N ALA A 15 6.59 3.06 0.73
CA ALA A 15 8.06 3.02 0.81
C ALA A 15 8.60 2.36 2.09
N HIS A 16 7.74 1.98 3.03
CA HIS A 16 8.16 1.36 4.29
C HIS A 16 7.64 -0.08 4.38
N PRO A 17 8.51 -1.07 4.65
CA PRO A 17 8.10 -2.48 4.67
C PRO A 17 7.03 -2.81 5.70
N ARG A 18 7.05 -2.16 6.87
CA ARG A 18 6.03 -2.37 7.90
C ARG A 18 4.66 -1.88 7.45
N ARG A 19 4.60 -0.78 6.71
CA ARG A 19 3.34 -0.28 6.17
C ARG A 19 2.79 -1.21 5.10
N ARG A 20 3.64 -1.73 4.23
CA ARG A 20 3.23 -2.75 3.25
C ARG A 20 2.70 -4.00 3.95
N ALA A 21 3.36 -4.45 5.01
CA ALA A 21 2.91 -5.61 5.79
C ALA A 21 1.54 -5.36 6.45
N MET A 22 1.30 -4.16 6.97
CA MET A 22 -0.01 -3.79 7.51
C MET A 22 -1.10 -3.82 6.44
N LEU A 23 -0.81 -3.32 5.24
CA LEU A 23 -1.75 -3.38 4.12
C LEU A 23 -2.04 -4.83 3.72
N ASP A 24 -1.06 -5.72 3.76
CA ASP A 24 -1.27 -7.14 3.49
C ASP A 24 -2.24 -7.77 4.50
N HIS A 25 -2.12 -7.42 5.78
CA HIS A 25 -3.08 -7.85 6.80
C HIS A 25 -4.49 -7.33 6.52
N LEU A 26 -4.59 -6.06 6.14
CA LEU A 26 -5.89 -5.41 5.85
C LEU A 26 -6.50 -5.89 4.54
N LYS A 27 -5.70 -6.41 3.63
CA LYS A 27 -6.18 -7.01 2.37
C LYS A 27 -7.04 -8.24 2.63
N GLU A 28 -6.74 -8.99 3.66
CA GLU A 28 -7.50 -10.17 4.04
C GLU A 28 -8.86 -9.79 4.64
N GLU A 29 -8.84 -8.87 5.59
CA GLU A 29 -10.04 -8.35 6.26
C GLU A 29 -9.71 -7.10 7.06
N ALA A 30 -10.73 -6.33 7.41
CA ALA A 30 -10.57 -5.17 8.29
C ALA A 30 -10.06 -5.62 9.67
N ARG A 31 -9.23 -4.80 10.28
CA ARG A 31 -8.61 -5.07 11.58
C ARG A 31 -8.74 -3.86 12.49
N THR A 32 -8.96 -4.10 13.78
CA THR A 32 -8.87 -3.03 14.76
C THR A 32 -7.40 -2.63 14.95
N THR A 33 -7.19 -1.42 15.47
CA THR A 33 -5.83 -0.99 15.84
C THR A 33 -5.21 -1.93 16.86
N GLY A 34 -6.00 -2.43 17.82
CA GLY A 34 -5.54 -3.43 18.79
C GLY A 34 -5.06 -4.71 18.13
N MET A 35 -5.79 -5.23 17.15
CA MET A 35 -5.39 -6.42 16.39
C MET A 35 -4.07 -6.21 15.66
N LEU A 36 -3.88 -5.02 15.08
CA LEU A 36 -2.63 -4.69 14.39
C LEU A 36 -1.47 -4.56 15.38
N CYS A 37 -1.70 -4.00 16.56
CA CYS A 37 -0.68 -3.95 17.62
C CYS A 37 -0.25 -5.36 18.05
N GLU A 38 -1.18 -6.30 18.13
CA GLU A 38 -0.86 -7.70 18.45
C GLU A 38 -0.07 -8.36 17.33
N ALA A 39 -0.48 -8.15 16.08
CA ALA A 39 0.20 -8.72 14.91
C ALA A 39 1.63 -8.16 14.74
N PHE A 40 1.85 -6.92 15.14
CA PHE A 40 3.15 -6.24 15.05
C PHE A 40 3.70 -5.96 16.45
N ALA A 41 3.76 -7.00 17.27
CA ALA A 41 4.13 -6.90 18.68
C ALA A 41 5.56 -6.42 18.93
N ASP A 42 6.43 -6.45 17.91
CA ASP A 42 7.79 -5.90 17.98
C ASP A 42 7.82 -4.36 17.92
N MET A 43 6.71 -3.73 17.57
CA MET A 43 6.56 -2.28 17.58
C MET A 43 5.65 -1.86 18.72
N ASP A 44 5.95 -0.72 19.34
CA ASP A 44 5.04 -0.17 20.35
C ASP A 44 3.79 0.40 19.68
N ARG A 45 2.75 0.65 20.49
CA ARG A 45 1.46 1.17 20.00
C ARG A 45 1.61 2.50 19.27
N CYS A 46 2.46 3.39 19.78
CA CYS A 46 2.69 4.70 19.17
C CYS A 46 3.25 4.56 17.76
N THR A 47 4.18 3.65 17.56
CA THR A 47 4.78 3.39 16.24
C THR A 47 3.74 2.82 15.27
N VAL A 48 2.94 1.85 15.72
CA VAL A 48 1.83 1.31 14.90
C VAL A 48 0.87 2.42 14.50
N MET A 49 0.49 3.29 15.44
CA MET A 49 -0.40 4.41 15.17
C MET A 49 0.18 5.41 14.17
N GLN A 50 1.49 5.67 14.24
CA GLN A 50 2.17 6.56 13.29
C GLN A 50 2.13 5.98 11.87
N HIS A 51 2.36 4.68 11.72
CA HIS A 51 2.26 4.01 10.41
C HIS A 51 0.83 4.06 9.87
N LEU A 52 -0.16 3.80 10.72
CA LEU A 52 -1.56 3.88 10.33
C LEU A 52 -1.95 5.30 9.90
N LYS A 53 -1.42 6.31 10.57
CA LYS A 53 -1.67 7.71 10.20
C LYS A 53 -1.13 8.02 8.80
N VAL A 54 0.06 7.56 8.47
CA VAL A 54 0.64 7.73 7.12
C VAL A 54 -0.24 7.04 6.07
N LEU A 55 -0.72 5.83 6.36
CA LEU A 55 -1.60 5.09 5.46
C LEU A 55 -2.95 5.79 5.29
N GLU A 56 -3.50 6.34 6.37
CA GLU A 56 -4.75 7.09 6.34
C GLU A 56 -4.63 8.39 5.53
N GLU A 57 -3.53 9.13 5.70
CA GLU A 57 -3.26 10.36 4.94
C GLU A 57 -3.13 10.09 3.44
N ALA A 58 -2.69 8.89 3.07
CA ALA A 58 -2.59 8.45 1.67
C ALA A 58 -3.89 7.86 1.13
N ASP A 59 -4.97 7.88 1.91
CA ASP A 59 -6.27 7.26 1.57
C ASP A 59 -6.19 5.74 1.36
N LEU A 60 -5.14 5.09 1.84
CA LEU A 60 -4.98 3.64 1.77
C LEU A 60 -5.71 2.93 2.91
N VAL A 61 -5.98 3.63 3.98
CA VAL A 61 -6.73 3.12 5.13
C VAL A 61 -7.89 4.07 5.41
N ILE A 62 -9.08 3.49 5.53
CA ILE A 62 -10.30 4.20 5.93
C ILE A 62 -10.64 3.71 7.33
N VAL A 63 -10.82 4.64 8.26
CA VAL A 63 -11.12 4.33 9.65
C VAL A 63 -12.61 4.47 9.91
N LYS A 64 -13.18 3.43 10.54
CA LYS A 64 -14.55 3.44 11.04
C LYS A 64 -14.50 3.13 12.52
N ARG A 65 -15.08 4.01 13.33
CA ARG A 65 -15.16 3.79 14.77
C ARG A 65 -16.44 3.06 15.13
N GLU A 66 -16.30 2.01 15.92
CA GLU A 66 -17.42 1.25 16.47
C GLU A 66 -17.20 1.07 17.98
N GLY A 67 -17.99 1.78 18.78
CA GLY A 67 -17.79 1.85 20.23
C GLY A 67 -16.43 2.48 20.54
N ARG A 68 -15.58 1.76 21.26
CA ARG A 68 -14.22 2.19 21.61
C ARG A 68 -13.18 1.72 20.61
N GLU A 69 -13.59 0.91 19.64
CA GLU A 69 -12.68 0.32 18.69
C GLU A 69 -12.56 1.16 17.42
N ARG A 70 -11.35 1.21 16.91
CA ARG A 70 -11.00 1.85 15.67
C ARG A 70 -10.74 0.77 14.64
N TRP A 71 -11.68 0.61 13.69
CA TRP A 71 -11.56 -0.35 12.61
C TRP A 71 -10.87 0.25 11.41
N ASN A 72 -9.82 -0.42 10.95
CA ASN A 72 -9.04 -0.01 9.79
C ASN A 72 -9.44 -0.87 8.60
N HIS A 73 -9.86 -0.22 7.52
CA HIS A 73 -10.28 -0.87 6.28
C HIS A 73 -9.32 -0.50 5.16
N LEU A 74 -8.90 -1.48 4.36
CA LEU A 74 -8.09 -1.20 3.19
C LEU A 74 -8.93 -0.49 2.12
N ASN A 75 -8.39 0.59 1.58
CA ASN A 75 -8.86 1.17 0.34
C ASN A 75 -7.78 0.94 -0.71
N ALA A 76 -7.99 -0.03 -1.59
CA ALA A 76 -7.02 -0.39 -2.61
C ALA A 76 -7.05 0.53 -3.85
N LEU A 77 -8.04 1.43 -3.94
CA LEU A 77 -8.21 2.27 -5.13
C LEU A 77 -6.98 3.14 -5.47
N PRO A 78 -6.32 3.80 -4.52
CA PRO A 78 -5.10 4.57 -4.84
C PRO A 78 -3.98 3.71 -5.43
N ILE A 79 -3.84 2.47 -4.95
CA ILE A 79 -2.85 1.52 -5.49
C ILE A 79 -3.22 1.14 -6.93
N LYS A 80 -4.49 0.85 -7.19
CA LYS A 80 -4.96 0.54 -8.53
C LYS A 80 -4.68 1.69 -9.50
N ARG A 81 -4.93 2.92 -9.09
CA ARG A 81 -4.69 4.12 -9.92
C ARG A 81 -3.22 4.26 -10.29
N ILE A 82 -2.32 4.04 -9.34
CA ILE A 82 -0.88 4.05 -9.59
C ILE A 82 -0.49 2.94 -10.55
N ASN A 83 -1.02 1.73 -10.35
CA ASN A 83 -0.76 0.61 -11.24
C ASN A 83 -1.19 0.94 -12.68
N ASP A 84 -2.40 1.45 -12.86
CA ASP A 84 -2.93 1.76 -14.19
C ASP A 84 -2.15 2.88 -14.88
N ARG A 85 -1.75 3.88 -14.14
CA ARG A 85 -1.05 5.04 -14.70
C ARG A 85 0.45 4.82 -14.88
N TRP A 86 1.09 4.17 -13.91
CA TRP A 86 2.54 4.07 -13.86
C TRP A 86 3.07 2.67 -14.13
N ILE A 87 2.62 1.69 -13.34
CA ILE A 87 3.28 0.39 -13.23
C ILE A 87 2.98 -0.50 -14.43
N SER A 88 1.72 -0.59 -14.86
CA SER A 88 1.31 -1.48 -15.95
C SER A 88 2.01 -1.17 -17.27
N GLY A 89 2.23 0.11 -17.58
CA GLY A 89 2.97 0.51 -18.77
C GLY A 89 4.40 0.01 -18.79
N TYR A 90 5.08 0.07 -17.65
CA TYR A 90 6.43 -0.43 -17.52
C TYR A 90 6.50 -1.95 -17.57
N ALA A 91 5.51 -2.64 -17.01
CA ALA A 91 5.44 -4.09 -17.08
C ALA A 91 5.36 -4.58 -18.54
N THR A 92 4.49 -3.96 -19.35
CA THR A 92 4.35 -4.26 -20.76
C THR A 92 5.65 -3.96 -21.52
N HIS A 93 6.26 -2.81 -21.26
CA HIS A 93 7.52 -2.41 -21.87
C HIS A 93 8.64 -3.40 -21.55
N ALA A 94 8.73 -3.82 -20.28
CA ALA A 94 9.74 -4.80 -19.84
C ALA A 94 9.61 -6.14 -20.58
N LEU A 95 8.38 -6.61 -20.77
CA LEU A 95 8.14 -7.86 -21.52
C LEU A 95 8.56 -7.74 -22.98
N THR A 96 8.26 -6.60 -23.62
CA THR A 96 8.67 -6.34 -25.01
C THR A 96 10.19 -6.33 -25.16
N ILE A 97 10.90 -5.66 -24.26
CA ILE A 97 12.37 -5.60 -24.27
C ILE A 97 12.99 -6.99 -24.05
N LEU A 98 12.42 -7.76 -23.11
CA LEU A 98 12.89 -9.12 -22.84
C LEU A 98 12.71 -10.03 -24.04
N ASP A 99 11.57 -9.95 -24.73
CA ASP A 99 11.31 -10.75 -25.94
C ASP A 99 12.30 -10.41 -27.05
N LYS A 100 12.61 -9.14 -27.28
CA LYS A 100 13.63 -8.71 -28.24
C LYS A 100 15.00 -9.23 -27.87
N LEU A 101 15.38 -9.14 -26.60
CA LEU A 101 16.67 -9.62 -26.13
C LEU A 101 16.81 -11.14 -26.36
N LYS A 102 15.76 -11.91 -26.05
CA LYS A 102 15.74 -13.36 -26.31
C LYS A 102 15.90 -13.68 -27.80
N ALA A 103 15.17 -12.95 -28.64
CA ALA A 103 15.26 -13.13 -30.09
C ALA A 103 16.69 -12.87 -30.60
N ASP A 104 17.33 -11.81 -30.12
CA ASP A 104 18.72 -11.48 -30.49
C ASP A 104 19.72 -12.55 -30.05
N LEU A 105 19.51 -13.13 -28.86
CA LEU A 105 20.39 -14.19 -28.33
C LEU A 105 20.19 -15.51 -29.04
N GLU A 106 18.98 -15.79 -29.55
CA GLU A 106 18.65 -17.02 -30.25
C GLU A 106 18.98 -16.94 -31.75
N GLY A 107 19.04 -15.71 -32.27
CA GLY A 107 19.32 -15.46 -33.68
C GLY A 107 20.77 -15.37 -33.98
#